data_48d6c30d9983295748a1b62aae70e549
#
_entry.id   48d6c30d9983295748a1b62aae70e549
#
_cell.length_a   1.000
_cell.length_b   1.000
_cell.length_c   1.000
_cell.angle_alpha   90.00
_cell.angle_beta   90.00
_cell.angle_gamma   90.00
#
_symmetry.space_group_name_H-M   'P 1'
#
loop_
_entity.id
_entity.type
_entity.pdbx_description
1 polymer ?
#
loop_
_entity_poly.entity_id
_entity_poly.type
_entity_poly.pdbx_seq_one_letter_code
_entity_poly.pdbx_strand_id
1 'polypeptide(L)'
;MKKSFTFYDFKKLLRQGIFCAALLFCLFSLVFFTVKKEDKNALMSGISVVYVFLPVFGQKLFKLRLKGVMYLLVMAYTICPLLGYAYDLYYTTSWWDDVLHAFAGVLFAMFGAYLPTLFCKNTEIPFAFCAFCGFFFSVAVAGLWELVEFSMDTFFLTDMQKDTLLSSMRPSYLLSELLGFPIGELGELSGAQTVVNGQTVNAYIDLGLIDSMQDIFIETLGGGVYTALYCVSKGKRFCFQRDQNNPTKEEQA
;
A
#
# COMPACT_ATOMS: atom_id res chain seq x y z
N MET A 1 -26.38 36.51 17.19
CA MET A 1 -25.28 35.85 17.98
C MET A 1 -24.27 35.28 17.03
N LYS A 2 -23.02 35.79 16.99
CA LYS A 2 -21.93 35.18 16.24
C LYS A 2 -21.51 33.87 16.95
N LYS A 3 -21.66 32.70 16.30
CA LYS A 3 -21.11 31.45 16.81
C LYS A 3 -19.62 31.66 17.02
N SER A 4 -19.10 31.46 18.23
CA SER A 4 -17.65 31.49 18.46
C SER A 4 -17.02 30.33 17.71
N PHE A 5 -15.93 30.60 17.00
CA PHE A 5 -15.13 29.59 16.30
C PHE A 5 -14.49 28.64 17.33
N THR A 6 -14.77 27.34 17.24
CA THR A 6 -14.32 26.34 18.20
C THR A 6 -13.14 25.57 17.68
N PHE A 7 -12.40 24.91 18.60
CA PHE A 7 -11.31 23.97 18.19
C PHE A 7 -11.79 22.81 17.30
N TYR A 8 -13.07 22.45 17.43
CA TYR A 8 -13.70 21.47 16.55
C TYR A 8 -13.84 22.02 15.12
N ASP A 9 -14.24 23.25 14.97
CA ASP A 9 -14.38 23.91 13.66
C ASP A 9 -13.03 24.04 12.98
N PHE A 10 -11.96 24.35 13.73
CA PHE A 10 -10.60 24.38 13.23
C PHE A 10 -10.14 23.02 12.68
N LYS A 11 -10.35 21.93 13.44
CA LYS A 11 -10.00 20.57 12.98
C LYS A 11 -10.77 20.17 11.72
N LYS A 12 -12.04 20.54 11.63
CA LYS A 12 -12.86 20.28 10.45
C LYS A 12 -12.33 21.05 9.24
N LEU A 13 -12.01 22.33 9.41
CA LEU A 13 -11.47 23.18 8.35
C LEU A 13 -10.10 22.64 7.87
N LEU A 14 -9.23 22.26 8.80
CA LEU A 14 -7.92 21.67 8.47
C LEU A 14 -8.07 20.41 7.62
N ARG A 15 -8.98 19.50 7.97
CA ARG A 15 -9.24 18.28 7.18
C ARG A 15 -9.76 18.59 5.78
N GLN A 16 -10.66 19.57 5.67
CA GLN A 16 -11.14 20.03 4.37
C GLN A 16 -10.02 20.65 3.55
N GLY A 17 -9.14 21.45 4.20
CA GLY A 17 -7.96 22.03 3.53
C GLY A 17 -7.00 20.95 2.99
N ILE A 18 -6.70 19.93 3.79
CA ILE A 18 -5.84 18.80 3.35
C ILE A 18 -6.47 18.09 2.14
N PHE A 19 -7.77 17.78 2.20
CA PHE A 19 -8.48 17.14 1.08
C PHE A 19 -8.44 18.03 -0.17
N CYS A 20 -8.77 19.31 -0.04
CA CYS A 20 -8.75 20.24 -1.16
C CYS A 20 -7.34 20.38 -1.77
N ALA A 21 -6.30 20.45 -0.94
CA ALA A 21 -4.91 20.53 -1.40
C ALA A 21 -4.52 19.27 -2.21
N ALA A 22 -4.81 18.09 -1.70
CA ALA A 22 -4.57 16.83 -2.41
C ALA A 22 -5.34 16.76 -3.74
N LEU A 23 -6.63 17.11 -3.73
CA LEU A 23 -7.46 17.11 -4.92
C LEU A 23 -6.96 18.12 -5.96
N LEU A 24 -6.64 19.34 -5.55
CA LEU A 24 -6.11 20.38 -6.45
C LEU A 24 -4.78 19.98 -7.06
N PHE A 25 -3.90 19.33 -6.28
CA PHE A 25 -2.64 18.79 -6.80
C PHE A 25 -2.87 17.73 -7.89
N CYS A 26 -3.76 16.76 -7.64
CA CYS A 26 -4.09 15.74 -8.64
C CYS A 26 -4.74 16.33 -9.90
N LEU A 27 -5.65 17.30 -9.75
CA LEU A 27 -6.27 18.00 -10.90
C LEU A 27 -5.27 18.84 -11.69
N PHE A 28 -4.37 19.54 -10.99
CA PHE A 28 -3.27 20.26 -11.63
C PHE A 28 -2.39 19.31 -12.45
N SER A 29 -1.97 18.19 -11.86
CA SER A 29 -1.15 17.17 -12.54
C SER A 29 -1.87 16.61 -13.77
N LEU A 30 -3.17 16.33 -13.65
CA LEU A 30 -3.99 15.85 -14.78
C LEU A 30 -3.97 16.84 -15.95
N VAL A 31 -4.23 18.11 -15.67
CA VAL A 31 -4.21 19.16 -16.71
C VAL A 31 -2.80 19.33 -17.29
N PHE A 32 -1.78 19.37 -16.44
CA PHE A 32 -0.38 19.54 -16.81
C PHE A 32 0.09 18.45 -17.78
N PHE A 33 -0.11 17.17 -17.44
CA PHE A 33 0.32 16.04 -18.27
C PHE A 33 -0.55 15.90 -19.54
N THR A 34 -1.84 16.24 -19.47
CA THR A 34 -2.70 16.28 -20.68
C THR A 34 -2.19 17.32 -21.67
N VAL A 35 -1.83 18.53 -21.21
CA VAL A 35 -1.28 19.59 -22.07
C VAL A 35 0.07 19.18 -22.65
N LYS A 36 0.88 18.46 -21.89
CA LYS A 36 2.16 17.89 -22.35
C LYS A 36 2.01 16.70 -23.30
N LYS A 37 0.81 16.15 -23.46
CA LYS A 37 0.52 14.92 -24.24
C LYS A 37 1.25 13.69 -23.70
N GLU A 38 1.43 13.64 -22.40
CA GLU A 38 1.97 12.50 -21.65
C GLU A 38 0.79 11.63 -21.15
N ASP A 39 0.21 10.83 -22.03
CA ASP A 39 -1.08 10.15 -21.81
C ASP A 39 -1.03 9.20 -20.60
N LYS A 40 0.08 8.48 -20.37
CA LYS A 40 0.24 7.59 -19.20
C LYS A 40 0.20 8.38 -17.89
N ASN A 41 0.93 9.49 -17.82
CA ASN A 41 0.99 10.35 -16.63
C ASN A 41 -0.34 11.08 -16.40
N ALA A 42 -1.03 11.47 -17.47
CA ALA A 42 -2.38 12.02 -17.37
C ALA A 42 -3.38 10.98 -16.83
N LEU A 43 -3.31 9.73 -17.28
CA LEU A 43 -4.15 8.63 -16.78
C LEU A 43 -3.90 8.39 -15.28
N MET A 44 -2.62 8.31 -14.86
CA MET A 44 -2.27 8.16 -13.43
C MET A 44 -2.77 9.32 -12.59
N SER A 45 -2.69 10.54 -13.10
CA SER A 45 -3.26 11.72 -12.44
C SER A 45 -4.77 11.61 -12.27
N GLY A 46 -5.48 11.13 -13.29
CA GLY A 46 -6.92 10.87 -13.24
C GLY A 46 -7.31 9.80 -12.22
N ILE A 47 -6.56 8.70 -12.16
CA ILE A 47 -6.73 7.65 -11.15
C ILE A 47 -6.49 8.21 -9.74
N SER A 48 -5.48 9.06 -9.56
CA SER A 48 -5.17 9.68 -8.27
C SER A 48 -6.26 10.65 -7.79
N VAL A 49 -6.97 11.31 -8.72
CA VAL A 49 -8.18 12.07 -8.36
C VAL A 49 -9.20 11.15 -7.68
N VAL A 50 -9.42 9.95 -8.20
CA VAL A 50 -10.33 8.97 -7.57
C VAL A 50 -9.79 8.52 -6.21
N TYR A 51 -8.49 8.24 -6.09
CA TYR A 51 -7.85 7.79 -4.84
C TYR A 51 -8.02 8.78 -3.70
N VAL A 52 -7.98 10.10 -3.96
CA VAL A 52 -8.21 11.14 -2.94
C VAL A 52 -9.58 11.02 -2.28
N PHE A 53 -10.59 10.47 -2.96
CA PHE A 53 -11.92 10.27 -2.39
C PHE A 53 -12.03 8.99 -1.54
N LEU A 54 -11.14 7.99 -1.72
CA LEU A 54 -11.22 6.72 -1.01
C LEU A 54 -11.24 6.86 0.53
N PRO A 55 -10.37 7.67 1.17
CA PRO A 55 -10.41 7.84 2.62
C PRO A 55 -11.70 8.51 3.10
N VAL A 56 -12.26 9.41 2.32
CA VAL A 56 -13.51 10.11 2.67
C VAL A 56 -14.69 9.14 2.57
N PHE A 57 -14.76 8.39 1.48
CA PHE A 57 -15.80 7.39 1.25
C PHE A 57 -15.69 6.22 2.24
N GLY A 58 -14.48 5.70 2.45
CA GLY A 58 -14.22 4.60 3.39
C GLY A 58 -14.61 4.95 4.82
N GLN A 59 -14.33 6.17 5.29
CA GLN A 59 -14.78 6.61 6.60
C GLN A 59 -16.31 6.59 6.74
N LYS A 60 -17.05 6.95 5.70
CA LYS A 60 -18.52 6.89 5.70
C LYS A 60 -19.03 5.44 5.66
N LEU A 61 -18.46 4.64 4.76
CA LEU A 61 -18.87 3.25 4.55
C LEU A 61 -18.67 2.39 5.80
N PHE A 62 -17.49 2.50 6.42
CA PHE A 62 -17.14 1.72 7.60
C PHE A 62 -17.48 2.44 8.93
N LYS A 63 -18.18 3.57 8.88
CA LYS A 63 -18.58 4.35 10.07
C LYS A 63 -17.41 4.62 11.03
N LEU A 64 -16.25 4.90 10.48
CA LEU A 64 -15.02 5.17 11.22
C LEU A 64 -14.57 6.61 11.02
N ARG A 65 -13.82 7.12 11.98
CA ARG A 65 -13.21 8.45 11.89
C ARG A 65 -11.72 8.35 12.15
N LEU A 66 -10.93 8.71 11.16
CA LEU A 66 -9.47 8.80 11.30
C LEU A 66 -9.10 9.93 12.25
N LYS A 67 -8.15 9.74 13.15
CA LYS A 67 -7.59 10.82 13.98
C LYS A 67 -6.73 11.75 13.12
N GLY A 68 -6.54 13.01 13.57
CA GLY A 68 -5.98 14.09 12.74
C GLY A 68 -4.70 13.75 11.98
N VAL A 69 -3.67 13.25 12.68
CA VAL A 69 -2.40 12.88 12.04
C VAL A 69 -2.59 11.70 11.08
N MET A 70 -3.37 10.68 11.47
CA MET A 70 -3.64 9.54 10.60
C MET A 70 -4.42 9.95 9.35
N TYR A 71 -5.36 10.89 9.46
CA TYR A 71 -6.05 11.44 8.30
C TYR A 71 -5.05 12.10 7.32
N LEU A 72 -4.10 12.88 7.85
CA LEU A 72 -3.06 13.50 7.04
C LEU A 72 -2.19 12.46 6.33
N LEU A 73 -1.74 11.43 7.06
CA LEU A 73 -0.90 10.36 6.49
C LEU A 73 -1.63 9.55 5.42
N VAL A 74 -2.89 9.19 5.66
CA VAL A 74 -3.70 8.46 4.67
C VAL A 74 -3.96 9.33 3.44
N MET A 75 -4.24 10.62 3.61
CA MET A 75 -4.40 11.53 2.48
C MET A 75 -3.09 11.72 1.70
N ALA A 76 -1.95 11.84 2.38
CA ALA A 76 -0.65 11.87 1.72
C ALA A 76 -0.40 10.57 0.92
N TYR A 77 -0.72 9.41 1.49
CA TYR A 77 -0.57 8.12 0.83
C TYR A 77 -1.39 8.02 -0.47
N THR A 78 -2.57 8.64 -0.55
CA THR A 78 -3.40 8.59 -1.78
C THR A 78 -2.77 9.29 -2.99
N ILE A 79 -1.81 10.20 -2.77
CA ILE A 79 -1.10 10.89 -3.85
C ILE A 79 0.26 10.25 -4.17
N CYS A 80 0.73 9.32 -3.35
CA CYS A 80 2.03 8.66 -3.53
C CYS A 80 2.17 7.90 -4.86
N PRO A 81 1.16 7.18 -5.38
CA PRO A 81 1.24 6.57 -6.71
C PRO A 81 1.44 7.60 -7.84
N LEU A 82 0.81 8.77 -7.73
CA LEU A 82 1.02 9.86 -8.67
C LEU A 82 2.47 10.37 -8.63
N LEU A 83 3.01 10.57 -7.43
CA LEU A 83 4.40 10.98 -7.26
C LEU A 83 5.38 9.91 -7.75
N GLY A 84 5.05 8.64 -7.50
CA GLY A 84 5.84 7.49 -7.93
C GLY A 84 5.96 7.41 -9.45
N TYR A 85 4.84 7.34 -10.16
CA TYR A 85 4.81 7.12 -11.60
C TYR A 85 4.97 8.39 -12.43
N ALA A 86 4.18 9.44 -12.16
CA ALA A 86 4.16 10.61 -13.02
C ALA A 86 5.28 11.62 -12.71
N TYR A 87 5.88 11.52 -11.53
CA TYR A 87 7.03 12.32 -11.10
C TYR A 87 8.29 11.47 -10.87
N ASP A 88 8.30 10.24 -11.36
CA ASP A 88 9.44 9.32 -11.44
C ASP A 88 10.09 8.94 -10.09
N LEU A 89 9.39 9.07 -8.94
CA LEU A 89 9.99 8.72 -7.66
C LEU A 89 10.26 7.21 -7.51
N TYR A 90 9.52 6.34 -8.19
CA TYR A 90 9.82 4.91 -8.23
C TYR A 90 11.17 4.60 -8.87
N TYR A 91 11.63 5.43 -9.81
CA TYR A 91 12.88 5.21 -10.54
C TYR A 91 14.05 6.03 -9.99
N THR A 92 13.77 7.18 -9.37
CA THR A 92 14.80 8.10 -8.86
C THR A 92 15.13 7.90 -7.39
N THR A 93 14.25 7.22 -6.63
CA THR A 93 14.35 7.08 -5.17
C THR A 93 14.17 5.62 -4.78
N SER A 94 15.27 4.91 -4.58
CA SER A 94 15.30 3.45 -4.36
C SER A 94 14.45 2.94 -3.18
N TRP A 95 14.27 3.75 -2.13
CA TRP A 95 13.50 3.40 -0.93
C TRP A 95 12.02 3.85 -1.00
N TRP A 96 11.59 4.47 -2.11
CA TRP A 96 10.23 5.02 -2.23
C TRP A 96 9.17 3.94 -2.08
N ASP A 97 9.33 2.85 -2.78
CA ASP A 97 8.44 1.71 -2.79
C ASP A 97 8.40 1.01 -1.43
N ASP A 98 9.56 0.69 -0.88
CA ASP A 98 9.71 0.07 0.45
C ASP A 98 8.92 0.82 1.53
N VAL A 99 9.01 2.16 1.53
CA VAL A 99 8.27 2.99 2.50
C VAL A 99 6.76 2.93 2.27
N LEU A 100 6.32 2.84 1.02
CA LEU A 100 4.89 2.71 0.71
C LEU A 100 4.34 1.37 1.17
N HIS A 101 5.05 0.26 0.91
CA HIS A 101 4.68 -1.07 1.37
C HIS A 101 4.71 -1.18 2.90
N ALA A 102 5.75 -0.66 3.57
CA ALA A 102 5.79 -0.62 5.04
C ALA A 102 4.60 0.14 5.63
N PHE A 103 4.24 1.28 5.04
CA PHE A 103 3.12 2.08 5.50
C PHE A 103 1.77 1.41 5.17
N ALA A 104 1.63 0.78 4.02
CA ALA A 104 0.47 -0.04 3.66
C ALA A 104 0.25 -1.15 4.70
N GLY A 105 1.30 -1.85 5.09
CA GLY A 105 1.26 -2.86 6.13
C GLY A 105 0.67 -2.35 7.45
N VAL A 106 1.13 -1.19 7.91
CA VAL A 106 0.57 -0.54 9.11
C VAL A 106 -0.91 -0.19 8.91
N LEU A 107 -1.27 0.39 7.77
CA LEU A 107 -2.65 0.82 7.49
C LEU A 107 -3.62 -0.36 7.42
N PHE A 108 -3.24 -1.41 6.70
CA PHE A 108 -4.11 -2.57 6.50
C PHE A 108 -4.19 -3.43 7.77
N ALA A 109 -3.11 -3.56 8.55
CA ALA A 109 -3.18 -4.22 9.85
C ALA A 109 -4.09 -3.46 10.82
N MET A 110 -4.02 -2.14 10.81
CA MET A 110 -4.90 -1.28 11.61
C MET A 110 -6.37 -1.43 11.20
N PHE A 111 -6.67 -1.44 9.92
CA PHE A 111 -8.01 -1.63 9.39
C PHE A 111 -8.53 -3.05 9.68
N GLY A 112 -7.71 -4.08 9.44
CA GLY A 112 -8.03 -5.47 9.72
C GLY A 112 -8.33 -5.73 11.20
N ALA A 113 -7.60 -5.08 12.12
CA ALA A 113 -7.89 -5.15 13.55
C ALA A 113 -9.22 -4.45 13.94
N TYR A 114 -9.72 -3.56 13.10
CA TYR A 114 -11.01 -2.92 13.30
C TYR A 114 -12.18 -3.76 12.76
N LEU A 115 -11.97 -4.55 11.69
CA LEU A 115 -13.03 -5.31 11.02
C LEU A 115 -13.89 -6.19 11.95
N PRO A 116 -13.35 -6.98 12.90
CA PRO A 116 -14.16 -7.79 13.79
C PRO A 116 -15.21 -6.97 14.54
N THR A 117 -14.91 -5.72 14.85
CA THR A 117 -15.83 -4.84 15.59
C THR A 117 -16.99 -4.28 14.75
N LEU A 118 -16.92 -4.41 13.42
CA LEU A 118 -18.03 -4.08 12.53
C LEU A 118 -19.07 -5.20 12.50
N PHE A 119 -18.58 -6.46 12.57
CA PHE A 119 -19.44 -7.65 12.45
C PHE A 119 -19.98 -8.09 13.82
N CYS A 120 -19.22 -7.97 14.91
CA CYS A 120 -19.62 -8.40 16.24
C CYS A 120 -20.04 -7.19 17.09
N LYS A 121 -21.28 -6.73 16.93
CA LYS A 121 -21.76 -5.49 17.57
C LYS A 121 -21.96 -5.60 19.08
N ASN A 122 -22.41 -6.75 19.58
CA ASN A 122 -22.88 -6.96 20.96
C ASN A 122 -21.99 -7.92 21.77
N THR A 123 -20.77 -8.18 21.30
CA THR A 123 -19.85 -9.14 21.92
C THR A 123 -18.54 -8.44 22.25
N GLU A 124 -18.03 -8.68 23.46
CA GLU A 124 -16.67 -8.27 23.78
C GLU A 124 -15.69 -9.14 22.97
N ILE A 125 -14.96 -8.51 22.07
CA ILE A 125 -14.00 -9.19 21.21
C ILE A 125 -12.62 -9.08 21.86
N PRO A 126 -11.94 -10.20 22.15
CA PRO A 126 -10.60 -10.19 22.68
C PRO A 126 -9.65 -9.38 21.76
N PHE A 127 -8.86 -8.50 22.35
CA PHE A 127 -7.91 -7.69 21.56
C PHE A 127 -6.91 -8.55 20.79
N ALA A 128 -6.54 -9.72 21.31
CA ALA A 128 -5.68 -10.68 20.64
C ALA A 128 -6.28 -11.20 19.33
N PHE A 129 -7.60 -11.42 19.28
CA PHE A 129 -8.28 -11.81 18.05
C PHE A 129 -8.31 -10.66 17.04
N CYS A 130 -8.54 -9.43 17.49
CA CYS A 130 -8.44 -8.26 16.62
C CYS A 130 -7.00 -8.09 16.06
N ALA A 131 -5.98 -8.31 16.90
CA ALA A 131 -4.58 -8.28 16.49
C ALA A 131 -4.28 -9.33 15.41
N PHE A 132 -4.75 -10.56 15.62
CA PHE A 132 -4.64 -11.66 14.65
C PHE A 132 -5.30 -11.28 13.31
N CYS A 133 -6.56 -10.84 13.33
CA CYS A 133 -7.25 -10.39 12.13
C CYS A 133 -6.49 -9.25 11.43
N GLY A 134 -5.96 -8.29 12.19
CA GLY A 134 -5.17 -7.19 11.65
C GLY A 134 -3.95 -7.66 10.89
N PHE A 135 -3.14 -8.50 11.52
CA PHE A 135 -1.91 -9.01 10.91
C PHE A 135 -2.19 -9.78 9.61
N PHE A 136 -3.08 -10.78 9.67
CA PHE A 136 -3.37 -11.59 8.49
C PHE A 136 -4.11 -10.82 7.38
N PHE A 137 -4.91 -9.82 7.75
CA PHE A 137 -5.52 -8.94 6.75
C PHE A 137 -4.45 -8.15 5.98
N SER A 138 -3.45 -7.60 6.67
CA SER A 138 -2.32 -6.91 6.04
C SER A 138 -1.57 -7.84 5.08
N VAL A 139 -1.17 -9.03 5.54
CA VAL A 139 -0.47 -10.01 4.70
C VAL A 139 -1.29 -10.43 3.47
N ALA A 140 -2.61 -10.61 3.65
CA ALA A 140 -3.48 -10.95 2.52
C ALA A 140 -3.57 -9.80 1.50
N VAL A 141 -3.61 -8.55 1.96
CA VAL A 141 -3.64 -7.39 1.05
C VAL A 141 -2.31 -7.25 0.32
N ALA A 142 -1.16 -7.47 0.99
CA ALA A 142 0.14 -7.49 0.35
C ALA A 142 0.16 -8.48 -0.82
N GLY A 143 -0.19 -9.75 -0.59
CA GLY A 143 -0.22 -10.75 -1.65
C GLY A 143 -1.23 -10.46 -2.77
N LEU A 144 -2.38 -9.84 -2.45
CA LEU A 144 -3.34 -9.41 -3.46
C LEU A 144 -2.83 -8.24 -4.29
N TRP A 145 -2.05 -7.35 -3.69
CA TRP A 145 -1.44 -6.23 -4.41
C TRP A 145 -0.41 -6.72 -5.41
N GLU A 146 0.45 -7.66 -5.03
CA GLU A 146 1.40 -8.30 -5.95
C GLU A 146 0.72 -9.00 -7.14
N LEU A 147 -0.44 -9.60 -6.91
CA LEU A 147 -1.25 -10.16 -8.02
C LEU A 147 -1.78 -9.06 -8.97
N VAL A 148 -2.08 -7.88 -8.44
CA VAL A 148 -2.45 -6.73 -9.27
C VAL A 148 -1.26 -6.26 -10.09
N GLU A 149 -0.08 -6.09 -9.48
CA GLU A 149 1.15 -5.68 -10.18
C GLU A 149 1.53 -6.66 -11.28
N PHE A 150 1.59 -7.95 -10.97
CA PHE A 150 1.81 -9.01 -11.96
C PHE A 150 0.80 -8.95 -13.12
N SER A 151 -0.47 -8.72 -12.82
CA SER A 151 -1.50 -8.61 -13.84
C SER A 151 -1.33 -7.38 -14.71
N MET A 152 -0.95 -6.26 -14.11
CA MET A 152 -0.68 -5.01 -14.85
C MET A 152 0.50 -5.18 -15.79
N ASP A 153 1.59 -5.81 -15.35
CA ASP A 153 2.75 -6.04 -16.18
C ASP A 153 2.47 -7.04 -17.30
N THR A 154 1.74 -8.11 -16.99
CA THR A 154 1.41 -9.15 -17.97
C THR A 154 0.44 -8.69 -19.04
N PHE A 155 -0.64 -7.97 -18.68
CA PHE A 155 -1.72 -7.65 -19.61
C PHE A 155 -1.65 -6.23 -20.18
N PHE A 156 -1.02 -5.30 -19.46
CA PHE A 156 -0.97 -3.89 -19.85
C PHE A 156 0.44 -3.40 -20.18
N LEU A 157 1.44 -4.29 -20.10
CA LEU A 157 2.85 -4.00 -20.41
C LEU A 157 3.37 -2.80 -19.60
N THR A 158 3.01 -2.76 -18.33
CA THR A 158 3.59 -1.86 -17.34
C THR A 158 4.90 -2.44 -16.81
N ASP A 159 5.54 -1.81 -15.86
CA ASP A 159 6.74 -2.25 -15.17
C ASP A 159 6.55 -1.90 -13.67
N MET A 160 5.56 -2.59 -13.07
CA MET A 160 5.23 -2.39 -11.66
C MET A 160 6.12 -3.25 -10.79
N GLN A 161 6.34 -4.52 -11.19
CA GLN A 161 7.28 -5.42 -10.57
C GLN A 161 8.67 -5.17 -11.18
N LYS A 162 9.57 -4.56 -10.42
CA LYS A 162 10.86 -4.12 -10.91
C LYS A 162 11.82 -5.29 -11.19
N ASP A 163 12.44 -5.26 -12.35
CA ASP A 163 13.46 -6.22 -12.73
C ASP A 163 14.74 -6.04 -11.91
N THR A 164 15.33 -7.14 -11.48
CA THR A 164 16.57 -7.17 -10.72
C THR A 164 17.69 -7.92 -11.47
N LEU A 165 18.88 -7.32 -11.53
CA LEU A 165 20.07 -7.97 -12.08
C LEU A 165 20.84 -8.70 -10.97
N LEU A 166 21.00 -10.00 -11.12
CA LEU A 166 21.70 -10.85 -10.16
C LEU A 166 23.01 -11.36 -10.74
N SER A 167 24.13 -11.10 -10.07
CA SER A 167 25.45 -11.59 -10.44
C SER A 167 25.65 -13.09 -10.14
N SER A 168 24.85 -13.64 -9.23
CA SER A 168 24.85 -15.05 -8.86
C SER A 168 23.44 -15.55 -8.60
N MET A 169 23.22 -16.85 -8.75
CA MET A 169 21.96 -17.50 -8.46
C MET A 169 22.18 -18.86 -7.78
N ARG A 170 21.18 -19.31 -7.02
CA ARG A 170 21.11 -20.69 -6.56
C ARG A 170 20.23 -21.49 -7.52
N PRO A 171 20.75 -22.57 -8.13
CA PRO A 171 19.98 -23.32 -9.10
C PRO A 171 18.76 -24.01 -8.47
N SER A 172 17.66 -24.00 -9.20
CA SER A 172 16.46 -24.76 -8.89
C SER A 172 16.59 -26.23 -9.33
N TYR A 173 15.63 -27.06 -8.96
CA TYR A 173 15.52 -28.45 -9.40
C TYR A 173 15.62 -28.57 -10.92
N LEU A 174 14.86 -27.78 -11.68
CA LEU A 174 14.87 -27.82 -13.14
C LEU A 174 16.25 -27.50 -13.73
N LEU A 175 16.94 -26.53 -13.15
CA LEU A 175 18.27 -26.14 -13.63
C LEU A 175 19.30 -27.22 -13.30
N SER A 176 19.19 -27.89 -12.15
CA SER A 176 20.04 -29.04 -11.80
C SER A 176 19.82 -30.20 -12.77
N GLU A 177 18.58 -30.51 -13.14
CA GLU A 177 18.24 -31.52 -14.12
C GLU A 177 18.77 -31.16 -15.51
N LEU A 178 18.59 -29.93 -15.96
CA LEU A 178 19.06 -29.44 -17.27
C LEU A 178 20.59 -29.48 -17.40
N LEU A 179 21.30 -29.15 -16.32
CA LEU A 179 22.77 -29.13 -16.30
C LEU A 179 23.39 -30.51 -15.94
N GLY A 180 22.58 -31.51 -15.60
CA GLY A 180 23.02 -32.86 -15.29
C GLY A 180 23.74 -33.06 -13.96
N PHE A 181 23.46 -32.16 -12.97
CA PHE A 181 24.02 -32.26 -11.63
C PHE A 181 22.97 -32.80 -10.64
N PRO A 182 23.38 -33.57 -9.63
CA PRO A 182 22.45 -33.97 -8.56
C PRO A 182 21.88 -32.78 -7.80
N ILE A 183 20.63 -32.90 -7.37
CA ILE A 183 19.96 -31.88 -6.59
C ILE A 183 20.72 -31.64 -5.28
N GLY A 184 21.07 -30.37 -5.01
CA GLY A 184 21.78 -29.97 -3.80
C GLY A 184 23.33 -30.01 -3.91
N GLU A 185 23.89 -30.53 -5.00
CA GLU A 185 25.33 -30.46 -5.24
C GLU A 185 25.78 -29.19 -5.96
N LEU A 186 24.84 -28.50 -6.66
CA LEU A 186 25.10 -27.19 -7.23
C LEU A 186 25.08 -26.16 -6.12
N GLY A 187 26.23 -25.60 -5.81
CA GLY A 187 26.37 -24.43 -4.95
C GLY A 187 25.83 -23.17 -5.61
N GLU A 188 26.34 -22.03 -5.22
CA GLU A 188 26.01 -20.75 -5.85
C GLU A 188 26.67 -20.69 -7.24
N LEU A 189 25.86 -20.45 -8.28
CA LEU A 189 26.36 -20.21 -9.63
C LEU A 189 26.69 -18.73 -9.78
N SER A 190 27.94 -18.42 -10.13
CA SER A 190 28.43 -17.08 -10.45
C SER A 190 28.71 -16.92 -11.92
N GLY A 191 28.76 -15.69 -12.44
CA GLY A 191 29.08 -15.42 -13.83
C GLY A 191 27.95 -15.77 -14.81
N ALA A 192 26.70 -15.73 -14.36
CA ALA A 192 25.55 -15.88 -15.24
C ALA A 192 25.56 -14.82 -16.35
N GLN A 193 25.13 -15.21 -17.54
CA GLN A 193 25.01 -14.32 -18.69
C GLN A 193 23.60 -14.47 -19.29
N THR A 194 22.94 -13.35 -19.53
CA THR A 194 21.67 -13.30 -20.25
C THR A 194 21.88 -12.60 -21.58
N VAL A 195 21.36 -13.16 -22.66
CA VAL A 195 21.43 -12.56 -24.00
C VAL A 195 20.07 -12.02 -24.36
N VAL A 196 19.97 -10.69 -24.53
CA VAL A 196 18.75 -9.99 -24.94
C VAL A 196 19.04 -9.25 -26.25
N ASN A 197 18.30 -9.58 -27.31
CA ASN A 197 18.47 -8.97 -28.63
C ASN A 197 19.93 -8.97 -29.14
N GLY A 198 20.65 -10.03 -28.85
CA GLY A 198 22.06 -10.18 -29.26
C GLY A 198 23.07 -9.43 -28.37
N GLN A 199 22.62 -8.73 -27.35
CA GLN A 199 23.48 -8.07 -26.36
C GLN A 199 23.64 -8.99 -25.14
N THR A 200 24.86 -9.18 -24.67
CA THR A 200 25.16 -10.00 -23.50
C THR A 200 25.21 -9.13 -22.27
N VAL A 201 24.34 -9.45 -21.31
CA VAL A 201 24.33 -8.87 -19.94
C VAL A 201 24.98 -9.90 -19.01
N ASN A 202 26.04 -9.51 -18.28
CA ASN A 202 26.74 -10.40 -17.34
C ASN A 202 25.98 -10.50 -16.01
N ALA A 203 24.73 -10.94 -16.09
CA ALA A 203 23.84 -11.12 -14.95
C ALA A 203 22.69 -12.06 -15.34
N TYR A 204 22.05 -12.65 -14.35
CA TYR A 204 20.72 -13.20 -14.46
C TYR A 204 19.69 -12.06 -14.26
N ILE A 205 18.68 -12.02 -15.10
CA ILE A 205 17.59 -11.04 -14.98
C ILE A 205 16.43 -11.72 -14.27
N ASP A 206 16.12 -11.23 -13.10
CA ASP A 206 14.89 -11.61 -12.37
C ASP A 206 13.77 -10.65 -12.75
N LEU A 207 12.70 -11.22 -13.28
CA LEU A 207 11.56 -10.46 -13.80
C LEU A 207 10.52 -10.23 -12.68
N GLY A 208 10.92 -9.54 -11.60
CA GLY A 208 10.02 -9.07 -10.56
C GLY A 208 9.78 -10.03 -9.38
N LEU A 209 10.32 -11.26 -9.36
CA LEU A 209 10.10 -12.16 -8.22
C LEU A 209 10.74 -11.61 -6.92
N ILE A 210 11.94 -11.06 -7.03
CA ILE A 210 12.65 -10.50 -5.87
C ILE A 210 11.91 -9.27 -5.34
N ASP A 211 11.49 -8.39 -6.23
CA ASP A 211 10.71 -7.20 -5.90
C ASP A 211 9.43 -7.59 -5.14
N SER A 212 8.61 -8.47 -5.73
CA SER A 212 7.38 -8.97 -5.10
C SER A 212 7.60 -9.60 -3.73
N MET A 213 8.63 -10.43 -3.56
CA MET A 213 8.93 -11.05 -2.28
C MET A 213 9.41 -10.03 -1.24
N GLN A 214 10.18 -9.03 -1.66
CA GLN A 214 10.63 -7.94 -0.81
C GLN A 214 9.46 -7.09 -0.34
N ASP A 215 8.55 -6.75 -1.21
CA ASP A 215 7.39 -5.91 -0.94
C ASP A 215 6.40 -6.59 0.02
N ILE A 216 6.08 -7.87 -0.21
CA ILE A 216 5.30 -8.68 0.74
C ILE A 216 6.00 -8.74 2.10
N PHE A 217 7.32 -8.91 2.13
CA PHE A 217 8.08 -8.98 3.39
C PHE A 217 8.04 -7.64 4.14
N ILE A 218 8.28 -6.53 3.46
CA ILE A 218 8.27 -5.18 4.04
C ILE A 218 6.87 -4.81 4.54
N GLU A 219 5.83 -5.10 3.76
CA GLU A 219 4.45 -4.87 4.18
C GLU A 219 4.08 -5.74 5.40
N THR A 220 4.51 -7.01 5.42
CA THR A 220 4.34 -7.91 6.57
C THR A 220 5.04 -7.36 7.82
N LEU A 221 6.25 -6.81 7.69
CA LEU A 221 6.95 -6.15 8.81
C LEU A 221 6.17 -4.94 9.32
N GLY A 222 5.67 -4.08 8.42
CA GLY A 222 4.82 -2.94 8.78
C GLY A 222 3.57 -3.36 9.56
N GLY A 223 2.88 -4.39 9.07
CA GLY A 223 1.73 -5.01 9.74
C GLY A 223 2.09 -5.61 11.10
N GLY A 224 3.24 -6.27 11.20
CA GLY A 224 3.79 -6.82 12.44
C GLY A 224 4.08 -5.76 13.50
N VAL A 225 4.70 -4.64 13.09
CA VAL A 225 4.96 -3.50 13.99
C VAL A 225 3.66 -2.95 14.56
N TYR A 226 2.67 -2.69 13.71
CA TYR A 226 1.37 -2.22 14.20
C TYR A 226 0.73 -3.23 15.17
N THR A 227 0.72 -4.51 14.80
CA THR A 227 0.12 -5.58 15.60
C THR A 227 0.79 -5.71 16.97
N ALA A 228 2.12 -5.63 17.03
CA ALA A 228 2.87 -5.64 18.29
C ALA A 228 2.50 -4.44 19.19
N LEU A 229 2.47 -3.23 18.62
CA LEU A 229 2.05 -2.02 19.34
C LEU A 229 0.59 -2.12 19.84
N TYR A 230 -0.29 -2.68 19.04
CA TYR A 230 -1.68 -2.91 19.40
C TYR A 230 -1.81 -3.90 20.56
N CYS A 231 -1.03 -4.98 20.57
CA CYS A 231 -0.98 -5.96 21.67
C CYS A 231 -0.42 -5.34 22.95
N VAL A 232 0.72 -4.63 22.88
CA VAL A 232 1.33 -3.94 24.04
C VAL A 232 0.36 -2.93 24.65
N SER A 233 -0.41 -2.24 23.83
CA SER A 233 -1.41 -1.27 24.29
C SER A 233 -2.72 -1.92 24.76
N LYS A 234 -2.80 -3.26 24.81
CA LYS A 234 -4.02 -4.02 25.16
C LYS A 234 -5.23 -3.60 24.35
N GLY A 235 -5.06 -3.43 23.03
CA GLY A 235 -6.13 -3.10 22.10
C GLY A 235 -6.55 -1.63 22.09
N LYS A 236 -5.76 -0.71 22.65
CA LYS A 236 -6.07 0.73 22.52
C LYS A 236 -5.94 1.13 21.05
N ARG A 237 -7.03 1.67 20.51
CA ARG A 237 -7.09 2.12 19.12
C ARG A 237 -6.50 3.52 19.00
N PHE A 238 -5.26 3.62 18.54
CA PHE A 238 -4.58 4.92 18.44
C PHE A 238 -5.10 5.78 17.28
N CYS A 239 -5.66 5.17 16.24
CA CYS A 239 -5.86 5.82 14.95
C CYS A 239 -7.32 5.96 14.51
N PHE A 240 -8.21 5.08 14.98
CA PHE A 240 -9.64 5.12 14.65
C PHE A 240 -10.51 5.44 15.86
N GLN A 241 -11.61 6.14 15.60
CA GLN A 241 -12.74 6.27 16.52
C GLN A 241 -14.00 5.89 15.75
N ARG A 242 -14.90 5.16 16.42
CA ARG A 242 -16.26 4.97 15.88
C ARG A 242 -16.93 6.34 15.77
N ASP A 243 -17.58 6.60 14.65
CA ASP A 243 -18.32 7.85 14.48
C ASP A 243 -19.60 7.79 15.32
N GLN A 244 -19.58 8.44 16.47
CA GLN A 244 -20.72 8.51 17.39
C GLN A 244 -21.87 9.39 16.87
N ASN A 245 -21.63 10.17 15.81
CA ASN A 245 -22.65 11.07 15.25
C ASN A 245 -23.56 10.37 14.22
N ASN A 246 -23.44 9.06 14.03
CA ASN A 246 -24.30 8.27 13.16
C ASN A 246 -24.87 7.09 13.95
N PRO A 247 -25.80 7.33 14.89
CA PRO A 247 -26.46 6.27 15.64
C PRO A 247 -27.17 5.32 14.66
N THR A 248 -27.07 4.02 14.90
CA THR A 248 -27.83 3.04 14.13
C THR A 248 -29.32 3.27 14.37
N LYS A 249 -30.17 2.99 13.36
CA LYS A 249 -31.63 3.11 13.50
C LYS A 249 -32.22 2.33 14.69
N GLU A 250 -31.44 1.41 15.28
CA GLU A 250 -31.81 0.63 16.47
C GLU A 250 -31.56 1.39 17.79
N GLU A 251 -30.78 2.50 17.81
CA GLU A 251 -30.61 3.36 18.97
C GLU A 251 -31.64 4.50 19.00
N GLN A 252 -32.52 4.57 17.99
CA GLN A 252 -33.61 5.56 17.87
C GLN A 252 -35.00 4.94 18.10
N ALA A 253 -35.08 3.65 18.40
CA ALA A 253 -36.27 2.93 18.79
C ALA A 253 -36.21 2.56 20.28
#